data_c581a5e98f4765a2d0a269a9bde29cf8
#
_entry.id   c581a5e98f4765a2d0a269a9bde29cf8
#
_cell.length_a   1.000
_cell.length_b   1.000
_cell.length_c   1.000
_cell.angle_alpha   90.00
_cell.angle_beta   90.00
_cell.angle_gamma   90.00
#
_symmetry.space_group_name_H-M   'P 1'
#
loop_
_entity.id
_entity.type
_entity.pdbx_description
1 polymer ?
#
loop_
_entity_poly.entity_id
_entity_poly.type
_entity_poly.pdbx_seq_one_letter_code
_entity_poly.pdbx_strand_id
1 'polypeptide(L)'
;MEEADGTPADLLWIGHAAGINGLLTAEENLRWLCSLHGSGHPQRVSQALEQVGLRGFEDVPCHTLSAGQQRRVALARLYLDSPTLWILDEPFNALDAATTDQFERHLAQHCDQGGLVVLTTHHPLANRPVAYRTLSLGQGGA
;
A
#
# COMPACT_ATOMS: atom_id res chain seq x y z
N MET A 1 -3.75 11.10 -17.47
CA MET A 1 -4.84 11.13 -18.43
C MET A 1 -6.09 10.51 -17.85
N GLU A 2 -7.22 11.13 -18.11
CA GLU A 2 -8.46 10.61 -17.59
C GLU A 2 -9.08 9.61 -18.51
N GLU A 3 -9.81 8.71 -17.92
CA GLU A 3 -10.63 7.80 -18.70
C GLU A 3 -11.82 8.54 -19.27
N ALA A 4 -12.41 7.99 -20.30
CA ALA A 4 -13.53 8.63 -20.96
C ALA A 4 -14.74 8.81 -20.03
N ASP A 5 -14.84 7.97 -19.03
CA ASP A 5 -15.94 8.05 -18.07
C ASP A 5 -15.61 8.92 -16.87
N GLY A 6 -14.46 9.59 -16.89
CA GLY A 6 -14.06 10.44 -15.79
C GLY A 6 -13.34 9.74 -14.67
N THR A 7 -13.14 8.45 -14.77
CA THR A 7 -12.43 7.72 -13.74
C THR A 7 -10.94 8.03 -13.83
N PRO A 8 -10.28 8.37 -12.73
CA PRO A 8 -8.85 8.61 -12.78
C PRO A 8 -8.12 7.35 -13.22
N ALA A 9 -7.25 7.50 -14.21
CA ALA A 9 -6.43 6.38 -14.65
C ALA A 9 -5.39 6.03 -13.59
N ASP A 10 -5.18 6.91 -12.64
CA ASP A 10 -4.06 6.86 -11.73
C ASP A 10 -4.54 6.63 -10.30
N LEU A 11 -5.07 5.46 -10.07
CA LEU A 11 -5.64 5.11 -8.77
C LEU A 11 -5.09 3.77 -8.31
N LEU A 12 -4.63 3.71 -7.07
CA LEU A 12 -4.25 2.45 -6.44
C LEU A 12 -5.10 2.25 -5.20
N TRP A 13 -5.75 1.10 -5.11
CA TRP A 13 -6.59 0.76 -3.97
C TRP A 13 -6.08 -0.51 -3.30
N ILE A 14 -5.90 -0.45 -1.98
CA ILE A 14 -5.60 -1.62 -1.17
C ILE A 14 -6.72 -1.73 -0.15
N GLY A 15 -7.55 -2.76 -0.30
CA GLY A 15 -8.69 -2.96 0.56
C GLY A 15 -8.34 -3.62 1.89
N HIS A 16 -9.37 -3.95 2.64
CA HIS A 16 -9.20 -4.59 3.94
C HIS A 16 -8.50 -5.94 3.81
N ALA A 17 -8.86 -6.73 2.83
CA ALA A 17 -8.13 -7.96 2.52
C ALA A 17 -6.87 -7.59 1.76
N ALA A 18 -5.79 -8.35 1.94
CA ALA A 18 -4.52 -8.05 1.31
C ALA A 18 -4.60 -8.09 -0.22
N GLY A 19 -5.51 -8.89 -0.78
CA GLY A 19 -5.68 -8.94 -2.22
C GLY A 19 -4.53 -9.61 -2.95
N ILE A 20 -3.85 -10.52 -2.30
CA ILE A 20 -2.75 -11.27 -2.89
C ILE A 20 -3.16 -12.71 -3.12
N ASN A 21 -2.51 -13.33 -4.11
CA ASN A 21 -2.75 -14.73 -4.40
C ASN A 21 -1.82 -15.59 -3.55
N GLY A 22 -2.39 -16.40 -2.66
CA GLY A 22 -1.59 -17.21 -1.74
C GLY A 22 -0.77 -18.29 -2.42
N LEU A 23 -1.15 -18.71 -3.62
CA LEU A 23 -0.40 -19.73 -4.35
C LEU A 23 0.87 -19.17 -4.99
N LEU A 24 0.96 -17.86 -5.13
CA LEU A 24 2.13 -17.21 -5.70
C LEU A 24 3.07 -16.72 -4.60
N THR A 25 4.33 -16.56 -4.94
CA THR A 25 5.29 -15.95 -4.04
C THR A 25 5.05 -14.45 -3.95
N ALA A 26 5.69 -13.80 -2.98
CA ALA A 26 5.60 -12.35 -2.86
C ALA A 26 6.09 -11.66 -4.13
N GLU A 27 7.21 -12.13 -4.68
CA GLU A 27 7.75 -11.55 -5.90
C GLU A 27 6.80 -11.74 -7.08
N GLU A 28 6.22 -12.93 -7.22
CA GLU A 28 5.29 -13.20 -8.31
C GLU A 28 4.03 -12.34 -8.21
N ASN A 29 3.51 -12.16 -7.00
CA ASN A 29 2.36 -11.30 -6.79
C ASN A 29 2.62 -9.88 -7.29
N LEU A 30 3.75 -9.32 -6.90
CA LEU A 30 4.06 -7.94 -7.27
C LEU A 30 4.39 -7.78 -8.74
N ARG A 31 5.06 -8.76 -9.33
CA ARG A 31 5.34 -8.73 -10.77
C ARG A 31 4.07 -8.78 -11.58
N TRP A 32 3.13 -9.61 -11.15
CA TRP A 32 1.85 -9.71 -11.84
C TRP A 32 1.09 -8.39 -11.79
N LEU A 33 1.06 -7.76 -10.61
CA LEU A 33 0.40 -6.47 -10.46
C LEU A 33 1.05 -5.39 -11.32
N CYS A 34 2.38 -5.38 -11.40
CA CYS A 34 3.09 -4.44 -12.26
C CYS A 34 2.70 -4.65 -13.72
N SER A 35 2.60 -5.90 -14.17
CA SER A 35 2.28 -6.14 -15.56
C SER A 35 0.85 -5.73 -15.90
N LEU A 36 -0.07 -5.86 -14.94
CA LEU A 36 -1.45 -5.46 -15.16
C LEU A 36 -1.58 -3.95 -15.38
N HIS A 37 -0.76 -3.18 -14.70
CA HIS A 37 -0.86 -1.73 -14.77
C HIS A 37 0.12 -1.13 -15.79
N GLY A 38 0.88 -1.97 -16.47
CA GLY A 38 1.79 -1.52 -17.50
C GLY A 38 2.91 -0.64 -17.00
N SER A 39 3.16 -0.65 -15.69
CA SER A 39 4.17 0.18 -15.08
C SER A 39 4.98 -0.64 -14.10
N GLY A 40 6.10 -0.09 -13.69
CA GLY A 40 6.97 -0.77 -12.75
C GLY A 40 8.00 -1.64 -13.44
N HIS A 41 9.16 -1.67 -12.88
CA HIS A 41 10.27 -2.48 -13.37
C HIS A 41 10.45 -3.68 -12.45
N PRO A 42 10.61 -4.88 -13.01
CA PRO A 42 10.78 -6.07 -12.17
C PRO A 42 11.90 -5.94 -11.15
N GLN A 43 12.96 -5.21 -11.48
CA GLN A 43 14.05 -5.00 -10.53
C GLN A 43 13.60 -4.26 -9.28
N ARG A 44 12.57 -3.43 -9.38
CA ARG A 44 12.09 -2.66 -8.24
C ARG A 44 11.27 -3.50 -7.29
N VAL A 45 10.81 -4.67 -7.73
CA VAL A 45 10.04 -5.57 -6.88
C VAL A 45 10.87 -6.03 -5.69
N SER A 46 12.12 -6.44 -5.92
CA SER A 46 12.99 -6.85 -4.82
C SER A 46 13.24 -5.69 -3.86
N GLN A 47 13.44 -4.50 -4.41
CA GLN A 47 13.66 -3.32 -3.57
C GLN A 47 12.43 -2.99 -2.76
N ALA A 48 11.25 -3.08 -3.35
CA ALA A 48 10.01 -2.81 -2.65
C ALA A 48 9.79 -3.80 -1.50
N LEU A 49 10.08 -5.07 -1.73
CA LEU A 49 9.97 -6.08 -0.68
C LEU A 49 10.94 -5.81 0.45
N GLU A 50 12.15 -5.38 0.11
CA GLU A 50 13.13 -5.03 1.13
C GLU A 50 12.66 -3.85 1.96
N GLN A 51 12.02 -2.87 1.32
CA GLN A 51 11.50 -1.68 2.00
C GLN A 51 10.45 -2.03 3.06
N VAL A 52 9.69 -3.08 2.83
CA VAL A 52 8.65 -3.49 3.78
C VAL A 52 9.12 -4.62 4.70
N GLY A 53 10.43 -4.91 4.72
CA GLY A 53 10.99 -5.88 5.65
C GLY A 53 10.81 -7.32 5.26
N LEU A 54 10.65 -7.60 3.98
CA LEU A 54 10.46 -8.97 3.49
C LEU A 54 11.67 -9.51 2.73
N ARG A 55 12.84 -8.93 2.97
CA ARG A 55 14.06 -9.45 2.39
C ARG A 55 14.27 -10.90 2.85
N GLY A 56 14.50 -11.78 1.89
CA GLY A 56 14.65 -13.21 2.18
C GLY A 56 13.37 -14.00 2.05
N PHE A 57 12.23 -13.32 1.86
CA PHE A 57 10.93 -13.98 1.72
C PHE A 57 10.38 -13.87 0.30
N GLU A 58 11.19 -13.42 -0.64
CA GLU A 58 10.73 -13.17 -2.01
C GLU A 58 10.16 -14.41 -2.68
N ASP A 59 10.77 -15.55 -2.41
CA ASP A 59 10.41 -16.82 -3.08
C ASP A 59 9.49 -17.71 -2.25
N VAL A 60 8.94 -17.19 -1.17
CA VAL A 60 8.08 -17.97 -0.29
C VAL A 60 6.63 -17.81 -0.72
N PRO A 61 5.87 -18.92 -0.88
CA PRO A 61 4.45 -18.79 -1.21
C PRO A 61 3.70 -18.01 -0.15
N CYS A 62 2.87 -17.09 -0.59
CA CYS A 62 2.25 -16.16 0.34
C CYS A 62 1.32 -16.81 1.36
N HIS A 63 0.74 -17.98 1.04
CA HIS A 63 -0.13 -18.65 2.00
C HIS A 63 0.64 -19.13 3.23
N THR A 64 1.97 -19.21 3.16
CA THR A 64 2.79 -19.63 4.30
C THR A 64 3.25 -18.45 5.15
N LEU A 65 2.97 -17.22 4.70
CA LEU A 65 3.36 -16.03 5.44
C LEU A 65 2.35 -15.71 6.54
N SER A 66 2.80 -15.00 7.56
CA SER A 66 1.90 -14.51 8.60
C SER A 66 0.97 -13.44 8.03
N ALA A 67 -0.08 -13.10 8.77
CA ALA A 67 -1.01 -12.07 8.33
C ALA A 67 -0.29 -10.73 8.12
N GLY A 68 0.62 -10.38 9.04
CA GLY A 68 1.39 -9.15 8.91
C GLY A 68 2.31 -9.17 7.71
N GLN A 69 2.94 -10.30 7.42
CA GLN A 69 3.79 -10.44 6.26
C GLN A 69 2.98 -10.34 4.97
N GLN A 70 1.80 -10.97 4.93
CA GLN A 70 0.93 -10.84 3.76
C GLN A 70 0.50 -9.40 3.55
N ARG A 71 0.20 -8.70 4.64
CA ARG A 71 -0.15 -7.28 4.56
C ARG A 71 1.01 -6.48 4.00
N ARG A 72 2.24 -6.80 4.40
CA ARG A 72 3.41 -6.12 3.88
C ARG A 72 3.63 -6.36 2.40
N VAL A 73 3.30 -7.55 1.90
CA VAL A 73 3.36 -7.79 0.45
C VAL A 73 2.43 -6.82 -0.27
N ALA A 74 1.19 -6.70 0.22
CA ALA A 74 0.24 -5.77 -0.39
C ALA A 74 0.75 -4.33 -0.33
N LEU A 75 1.32 -3.93 0.79
CA LEU A 75 1.81 -2.56 0.96
C LEU A 75 3.08 -2.28 0.15
N ALA A 76 3.82 -3.32 -0.23
CA ALA A 76 5.00 -3.14 -1.07
C ALA A 76 4.66 -2.49 -2.41
N ARG A 77 3.41 -2.62 -2.86
CA ARG A 77 2.95 -1.96 -4.09
C ARG A 77 3.15 -0.45 -4.03
N LEU A 78 3.11 0.13 -2.84
CA LEU A 78 3.24 1.58 -2.68
C LEU A 78 4.68 2.05 -2.82
N TYR A 79 5.63 1.14 -2.88
CA TYR A 79 7.04 1.44 -3.10
C TYR A 79 7.46 1.21 -4.55
N LEU A 80 6.52 0.81 -5.39
CA LEU A 80 6.72 0.68 -6.83
C LEU A 80 6.27 1.96 -7.52
N ASP A 81 6.28 1.97 -8.84
CA ASP A 81 5.74 3.10 -9.60
C ASP A 81 4.24 3.12 -9.38
N SER A 82 3.81 3.90 -8.44
CA SER A 82 2.43 3.89 -8.01
C SER A 82 1.71 5.15 -8.48
N PRO A 83 0.38 5.04 -8.62
CA PRO A 83 -0.43 6.19 -9.03
C PRO A 83 -0.40 7.33 -8.02
N THR A 84 -0.91 8.47 -8.44
CA THR A 84 -0.98 9.65 -7.60
C THR A 84 -1.94 9.49 -6.44
N LEU A 85 -3.08 8.82 -6.67
CA LEU A 85 -4.10 8.66 -5.63
C LEU A 85 -4.02 7.25 -5.04
N TRP A 86 -3.86 7.19 -3.73
CA TRP A 86 -3.88 5.94 -2.98
C TRP A 86 -5.12 5.92 -2.08
N ILE A 87 -5.87 4.83 -2.14
CA ILE A 87 -7.00 4.59 -1.24
C ILE A 87 -6.68 3.34 -0.44
N LEU A 88 -6.54 3.50 0.88
CA LEU A 88 -6.05 2.44 1.74
C LEU A 88 -7.05 2.19 2.87
N ASP A 89 -7.50 0.94 3.00
CA ASP A 89 -8.47 0.57 4.03
C ASP A 89 -7.72 -0.15 5.15
N GLU A 90 -7.60 0.51 6.30
CA GLU A 90 -6.92 -0.04 7.48
C GLU A 90 -5.51 -0.54 7.15
N PRO A 91 -4.66 0.30 6.54
CA PRO A 91 -3.36 -0.18 6.05
C PRO A 91 -2.42 -0.61 7.16
N PHE A 92 -2.62 -0.14 8.40
CA PHE A 92 -1.71 -0.45 9.50
C PHE A 92 -2.09 -1.72 10.25
N ASN A 93 -3.17 -2.37 9.85
CA ASN A 93 -3.62 -3.57 10.54
C ASN A 93 -2.57 -4.67 10.44
N ALA A 94 -2.32 -5.36 11.56
CA ALA A 94 -1.36 -6.44 11.65
C ALA A 94 0.10 -6.02 11.46
N LEU A 95 0.40 -4.73 11.56
CA LEU A 95 1.77 -4.22 11.51
C LEU A 95 2.27 -3.87 12.90
N ASP A 96 3.56 -4.09 13.14
CA ASP A 96 4.16 -3.67 14.40
C ASP A 96 4.42 -2.15 14.38
N ALA A 97 4.83 -1.62 15.53
CA ALA A 97 5.00 -0.17 15.67
C ALA A 97 6.07 0.38 14.75
N ALA A 98 7.18 -0.34 14.60
CA ALA A 98 8.28 0.14 13.76
C ALA A 98 7.88 0.17 12.29
N THR A 99 7.19 -0.87 11.83
CA THR A 99 6.73 -0.93 10.44
C THR A 99 5.67 0.13 10.19
N THR A 100 4.78 0.34 11.17
CA THR A 100 3.75 1.37 11.06
C THR A 100 4.39 2.75 10.92
N ASP A 101 5.39 3.05 11.75
CA ASP A 101 6.08 4.33 11.70
C ASP A 101 6.72 4.56 10.34
N GLN A 102 7.43 3.55 9.85
CA GLN A 102 8.08 3.65 8.56
C GLN A 102 7.07 3.87 7.43
N PHE A 103 5.96 3.17 7.49
CA PHE A 103 4.94 3.28 6.46
C PHE A 103 4.24 4.63 6.51
N GLU A 104 3.96 5.15 7.69
CA GLU A 104 3.39 6.49 7.83
C GLU A 104 4.29 7.55 7.18
N ARG A 105 5.59 7.42 7.37
CA ARG A 105 6.55 8.35 6.76
C ARG A 105 6.51 8.26 5.24
N HIS A 106 6.35 7.06 4.71
CA HIS A 106 6.25 6.87 3.27
C HIS A 106 4.98 7.52 2.71
N LEU A 107 3.87 7.39 3.43
CA LEU A 107 2.62 8.04 3.04
C LEU A 107 2.76 9.56 3.05
N ALA A 108 3.36 10.09 4.11
CA ALA A 108 3.55 11.53 4.22
C ALA A 108 4.44 12.05 3.10
N GLN A 109 5.49 11.33 2.77
CA GLN A 109 6.38 11.70 1.68
C GLN A 109 5.65 11.73 0.34
N HIS A 110 4.80 10.74 0.09
CA HIS A 110 4.00 10.71 -1.12
C HIS A 110 3.12 11.95 -1.23
N CYS A 111 2.46 12.32 -0.14
CA CYS A 111 1.60 13.50 -0.12
C CYS A 111 2.40 14.78 -0.31
N ASP A 112 3.56 14.88 0.32
CA ASP A 112 4.38 16.09 0.22
C ASP A 112 4.99 16.24 -1.18
N GLN A 113 5.02 15.18 -1.94
CA GLN A 113 5.50 15.20 -3.32
C GLN A 113 4.36 15.38 -4.34
N GLY A 114 3.18 15.73 -3.87
CA GLY A 114 2.04 16.01 -4.74
C GLY A 114 1.05 14.88 -4.87
N GLY A 115 1.25 13.78 -4.18
CA GLY A 115 0.30 12.68 -4.18
C GLY A 115 -0.86 12.93 -3.23
N LEU A 116 -1.84 12.04 -3.30
CA LEU A 116 -3.03 12.12 -2.48
C LEU A 116 -3.30 10.75 -1.85
N VAL A 117 -3.57 10.73 -0.56
CA VAL A 117 -3.87 9.50 0.16
C VAL A 117 -5.20 9.67 0.90
N VAL A 118 -6.09 8.70 0.72
CA VAL A 118 -7.31 8.57 1.53
C VAL A 118 -7.19 7.26 2.26
N LEU A 119 -7.27 7.28 3.59
CA LEU A 119 -7.16 6.04 4.33
C LEU A 119 -8.13 6.01 5.50
N THR A 120 -8.49 4.79 5.91
CA THR A 120 -9.22 4.58 7.15
C THR A 120 -8.24 4.06 8.20
N THR A 121 -8.42 4.46 9.45
CA THR A 121 -7.58 3.96 10.52
C THR A 121 -8.28 4.19 11.87
N HIS A 122 -7.98 3.33 12.82
CA HIS A 122 -8.44 3.48 14.20
C HIS A 122 -7.44 4.23 15.06
N HIS A 123 -6.26 4.50 14.54
CA HIS A 123 -5.19 5.12 15.32
C HIS A 123 -4.80 6.45 14.71
N PRO A 124 -4.53 7.46 15.53
CA PRO A 124 -4.02 8.71 15.00
C PRO A 124 -2.64 8.50 14.38
N LEU A 125 -2.36 9.24 13.32
CA LEU A 125 -1.06 9.15 12.67
C LEU A 125 -0.04 9.95 13.46
N ALA A 126 1.12 9.37 13.67
CA ALA A 126 2.23 10.04 14.34
C ALA A 126 3.03 10.89 13.35
N ASN A 127 3.18 10.40 12.12
CA ASN A 127 3.91 11.10 11.07
C ASN A 127 2.92 11.58 10.02
N ARG A 128 2.64 12.87 10.00
CA ARG A 128 1.61 13.43 9.14
C ARG A 128 2.23 14.29 8.05
N PRO A 129 1.60 14.31 6.85
CA PRO A 129 2.03 15.23 5.82
C PRO A 129 1.69 16.66 6.20
N VAL A 130 2.22 17.60 5.45
CA VAL A 130 1.95 19.03 5.70
C VAL A 130 0.45 19.31 5.57
N ALA A 131 -0.19 18.79 4.54
CA ALA A 131 -1.63 18.96 4.35
C ALA A 131 -2.33 17.70 4.87
N TYR A 132 -3.12 17.86 5.92
CA TYR A 132 -3.73 16.72 6.61
C TYR A 132 -5.10 17.09 7.11
N ARG A 133 -6.08 16.22 6.86
CA ARG A 133 -7.45 16.40 7.33
C ARG A 133 -8.00 15.09 7.84
N THR A 134 -8.83 15.18 8.85
CA THR A 134 -9.53 14.03 9.41
C THR A 134 -11.03 14.22 9.24
N LEU A 135 -11.69 13.14 8.76
CA LEU A 135 -13.14 13.09 8.69
C LEU A 135 -13.63 11.97 9.59
N SER A 136 -14.63 12.26 10.40
CA SER A 136 -15.26 11.26 11.26
C SER A 136 -16.58 10.86 10.64
N LEU A 137 -16.73 9.57 10.36
CA LEU A 137 -17.95 9.04 9.74
C LEU A 137 -18.64 8.09 10.68
N GLY A 138 -19.94 8.03 10.56
CA GLY A 138 -20.72 7.05 11.31
C GLY A 138 -21.03 7.42 12.73
N GLN A 139 -20.41 8.43 13.22
CA GLN A 139 -20.66 8.87 14.54
C GLN A 139 -21.66 9.96 14.56
N GLY A 140 -21.59 10.61 13.61
CA GLY A 140 -22.19 11.79 13.56
C GLY A 140 -23.49 11.85 13.83
N GLY A 141 -23.81 11.14 13.32
CA GLY A 141 -25.05 11.26 13.36
C GLY A 141 -25.34 11.32 14.54
N ALA A 142 -24.58 10.69 14.78
CA ALA A 142 -25.04 10.61 15.98
C ALA A 142 -24.93 11.90 16.28
#